data_d8195c0a322057e65bf24a8862bc0339
#
_entry.id   d8195c0a322057e65bf24a8862bc0339
#
_cell.length_a   1.000
_cell.length_b   1.000
_cell.length_c   1.000
_cell.angle_alpha   90.00
_cell.angle_beta   90.00
_cell.angle_gamma   90.00
#
_symmetry.space_group_name_H-M   'P 1'
#
loop_
_entity.id
_entity.type
_entity.pdbx_description
1 polymer ?
#
loop_
_entity_poly.entity_id
_entity_poly.type
_entity_poly.pdbx_seq_one_letter_code
_entity_poly.pdbx_strand_id
1 'polypeptide(L)'
;MDETAFIGLGERALEHARLLARRGRGSATQAEAEAAAYVQEVLVKLGFQDVQRQPFRGLRSLWLFLALALGLALVGHAAWWMLGAPLGRWEALAVSLIAFGMSGYLLWRKFTFRSYPLQETLPHGPSQNVIATIPPQGEVRQRVVLVSHLDSHRAVIWYANDWLVRAYTLVSPLVVWGVVAAPLLYALQAVTGWTVFGW
;
A
#
# COMPACT_ATOMS: atom_id res chain seq x y z
N MET A 1 10.93 35.23 -15.38
CA MET A 1 11.79 34.02 -15.54
C MET A 1 11.76 33.72 -17.02
N ASP A 2 12.92 33.71 -17.67
CA ASP A 2 13.02 33.53 -19.13
C ASP A 2 12.58 32.13 -19.54
N GLU A 3 11.89 32.00 -20.67
CA GLU A 3 11.37 30.74 -21.20
C GLU A 3 12.49 29.67 -21.40
N THR A 4 13.65 30.14 -21.85
CA THR A 4 14.85 29.30 -22.00
C THR A 4 15.37 28.73 -20.68
N ALA A 5 15.31 29.51 -19.61
CA ALA A 5 15.68 29.02 -18.25
C ALA A 5 14.67 28.00 -17.73
N PHE A 6 13.39 28.13 -18.08
CA PHE A 6 12.35 27.16 -17.70
C PHE A 6 12.51 25.83 -18.44
N ILE A 7 12.83 25.86 -19.74
CA ILE A 7 13.10 24.66 -20.54
C ILE A 7 14.31 23.90 -19.97
N GLY A 8 15.41 24.59 -19.66
CA GLY A 8 16.59 23.97 -19.06
C GLY A 8 16.37 23.37 -17.67
N LEU A 9 15.42 23.91 -16.87
CA LEU A 9 14.99 23.30 -15.61
C LEU A 9 14.21 22.01 -15.84
N GLY A 10 13.32 22.00 -16.84
CA GLY A 10 12.53 20.82 -17.21
C GLY A 10 13.42 19.65 -17.67
N GLU A 11 14.42 19.93 -18.50
CA GLU A 11 15.37 18.91 -18.98
C GLU A 11 16.17 18.28 -17.82
N ARG A 12 16.68 19.11 -16.90
CA ARG A 12 17.39 18.60 -15.71
C ARG A 12 16.48 17.77 -14.80
N ALA A 13 15.24 18.22 -14.58
CA ALA A 13 14.28 17.45 -13.80
C ALA A 13 13.98 16.10 -14.45
N LEU A 14 13.88 16.05 -15.78
CA LEU A 14 13.66 14.82 -16.54
C LEU A 14 14.86 13.86 -16.45
N GLU A 15 16.10 14.38 -16.45
CA GLU A 15 17.30 13.57 -16.23
C GLU A 15 17.29 12.90 -14.86
N HIS A 16 17.00 13.64 -13.79
CA HIS A 16 16.86 13.10 -12.45
C HIS A 16 15.75 12.03 -12.38
N ALA A 17 14.58 12.31 -12.98
CA ALA A 17 13.48 11.37 -13.04
C ALA A 17 13.86 10.08 -13.79
N ARG A 18 14.52 10.18 -14.94
CA ARG A 18 15.01 9.02 -15.72
C ARG A 18 16.02 8.19 -14.95
N LEU A 19 16.94 8.82 -14.25
CA LEU A 19 17.94 8.12 -13.45
C LEU A 19 17.28 7.35 -12.31
N LEU A 20 16.39 7.98 -11.57
CA LEU A 20 15.64 7.36 -10.50
C LEU A 20 14.70 6.25 -11.02
N ALA A 21 14.16 6.36 -12.23
CA ALA A 21 13.25 5.37 -12.82
C ALA A 21 13.95 4.10 -13.35
N ARG A 22 15.28 4.06 -13.44
CA ARG A 22 16.03 2.91 -14.01
C ARG A 22 15.83 1.61 -13.24
N ARG A 23 15.56 1.67 -11.95
CA ARG A 23 15.38 0.50 -11.08
C ARG A 23 14.14 0.66 -10.19
N GLY A 24 13.47 -0.45 -9.90
CA GLY A 24 12.42 -0.47 -8.90
C GLY A 24 13.00 -0.20 -7.51
N ARG A 25 12.52 0.83 -6.84
CA ARG A 25 12.97 1.30 -5.52
C ARG A 25 11.95 0.95 -4.44
N GLY A 26 11.65 -0.36 -4.29
CA GLY A 26 10.73 -0.78 -3.23
C GLY A 26 11.23 -0.30 -1.85
N SER A 27 10.29 0.04 -0.96
CA SER A 27 10.61 0.46 0.41
C SER A 27 11.49 -0.56 1.14
N ALA A 28 12.44 -0.07 1.93
CA ALA A 28 13.41 -0.86 2.69
C ALA A 28 14.28 -1.80 1.81
N THR A 29 14.64 -1.37 0.60
CA THR A 29 15.55 -2.07 -0.31
C THR A 29 16.85 -1.29 -0.49
N GLN A 30 17.88 -1.98 -0.98
CA GLN A 30 19.14 -1.34 -1.34
C GLN A 30 18.94 -0.26 -2.43
N ALA A 31 18.08 -0.49 -3.41
CA ALA A 31 17.80 0.46 -4.48
C ALA A 31 17.16 1.77 -3.97
N GLU A 32 16.33 1.70 -2.91
CA GLU A 32 15.84 2.89 -2.21
C GLU A 32 16.97 3.63 -1.49
N ALA A 33 17.87 2.89 -0.82
CA ALA A 33 19.03 3.48 -0.14
C ALA A 33 19.99 4.18 -1.12
N GLU A 34 20.22 3.58 -2.30
CA GLU A 34 21.01 4.19 -3.38
C GLU A 34 20.33 5.46 -3.92
N ALA A 35 19.00 5.44 -4.09
CA ALA A 35 18.23 6.63 -4.48
C ALA A 35 18.31 7.75 -3.45
N ALA A 36 18.23 7.41 -2.15
CA ALA A 36 18.40 8.38 -1.08
C ALA A 36 19.80 9.00 -1.06
N ALA A 37 20.84 8.18 -1.31
CA ALA A 37 22.22 8.66 -1.45
C ALA A 37 22.32 9.66 -2.60
N TYR A 38 21.80 9.31 -3.76
CA TYR A 38 21.78 10.16 -4.93
C TYR A 38 21.06 11.49 -4.68
N VAL A 39 19.85 11.44 -4.09
CA VAL A 39 19.09 12.68 -3.80
C VAL A 39 19.83 13.55 -2.79
N GLN A 40 20.44 12.97 -1.76
CA GLN A 40 21.26 13.70 -0.81
C GLN A 40 22.43 14.42 -1.52
N GLU A 41 23.13 13.72 -2.40
CA GLU A 41 24.25 14.30 -3.16
C GLU A 41 23.80 15.46 -4.06
N VAL A 42 22.66 15.30 -4.74
CA VAL A 42 22.07 16.36 -5.59
C VAL A 42 21.70 17.58 -4.75
N LEU A 43 21.06 17.41 -3.61
CA LEU A 43 20.70 18.51 -2.73
C LEU A 43 21.91 19.27 -2.19
N VAL A 44 22.98 18.55 -1.82
CA VAL A 44 24.25 19.18 -1.42
C VAL A 44 24.87 19.95 -2.57
N LYS A 45 24.89 19.42 -3.79
CA LYS A 45 25.39 20.13 -5.00
C LYS A 45 24.57 21.37 -5.33
N LEU A 46 23.28 21.37 -5.01
CA LEU A 46 22.39 22.54 -5.16
C LEU A 46 22.59 23.61 -4.09
N GLY A 47 23.49 23.38 -3.12
CA GLY A 47 23.86 24.37 -2.09
C GLY A 47 23.02 24.29 -0.82
N PHE A 48 22.21 23.25 -0.62
CA PHE A 48 21.55 23.04 0.66
C PHE A 48 22.59 22.67 1.73
N GLN A 49 22.61 23.42 2.83
CA GLN A 49 23.62 23.22 3.89
C GLN A 49 23.22 22.16 4.91
N ASP A 50 21.93 22.01 5.19
CA ASP A 50 21.39 21.08 6.18
C ASP A 50 20.64 19.94 5.48
N VAL A 51 21.42 19.00 4.90
CA VAL A 51 20.87 17.82 4.25
C VAL A 51 21.08 16.62 5.15
N GLN A 52 20.00 16.11 5.72
CA GLN A 52 20.03 15.02 6.70
C GLN A 52 19.33 13.78 6.17
N ARG A 53 19.82 12.61 6.60
CA ARG A 53 19.08 11.35 6.49
C ARG A 53 18.45 11.02 7.83
N GLN A 54 17.13 10.83 7.80
CA GLN A 54 16.37 10.36 8.96
C GLN A 54 16.07 8.86 8.77
N PRO A 55 16.79 7.97 9.48
CA PRO A 55 16.56 6.54 9.37
C PRO A 55 15.29 6.13 10.08
N PHE A 56 14.58 5.16 9.51
CA PHE A 56 13.44 4.49 10.13
C PHE A 56 13.35 3.03 9.67
N ARG A 57 12.44 2.25 10.27
CA ARG A 57 12.14 0.91 9.82
C ARG A 57 10.86 0.92 8.98
N GLY A 58 11.00 0.62 7.68
CA GLY A 58 9.90 0.54 6.74
C GLY A 58 9.45 -0.90 6.49
N LEU A 59 8.19 -1.09 6.12
CA LEU A 59 7.67 -2.37 5.68
C LEU A 59 8.28 -2.74 4.31
N ARG A 60 8.80 -3.98 4.20
CA ARG A 60 9.37 -4.48 2.93
C ARG A 60 8.31 -4.75 1.86
N SER A 61 7.08 -5.03 2.26
CA SER A 61 6.01 -5.36 1.32
C SER A 61 4.63 -5.07 1.91
N LEU A 62 3.85 -4.29 1.17
CA LEU A 62 2.42 -4.08 1.45
C LEU A 62 1.55 -5.27 0.99
N TRP A 63 2.06 -6.08 0.05
CA TRP A 63 1.33 -7.21 -0.52
C TRP A 63 1.11 -8.33 0.48
N LEU A 64 2.06 -8.57 1.39
CA LEU A 64 1.91 -9.59 2.42
C LEU A 64 0.73 -9.26 3.34
N PHE A 65 0.55 -7.99 3.68
CA PHE A 65 -0.61 -7.54 4.44
C PHE A 65 -1.93 -7.80 3.71
N LEU A 66 -2.01 -7.41 2.42
CA LEU A 66 -3.19 -7.67 1.60
C LEU A 66 -3.46 -9.17 1.46
N ALA A 67 -2.41 -9.98 1.26
CA ALA A 67 -2.53 -11.43 1.20
C ALA A 67 -3.10 -12.02 2.49
N LEU A 68 -2.67 -11.52 3.67
CA LEU A 68 -3.21 -11.94 4.96
C LEU A 68 -4.69 -11.54 5.11
N ALA A 69 -5.04 -10.30 4.79
CA ALA A 69 -6.42 -9.82 4.90
C ALA A 69 -7.35 -10.59 3.97
N LEU A 70 -6.99 -10.76 2.70
CA LEU A 70 -7.78 -11.52 1.73
C LEU A 70 -7.76 -13.02 2.03
N GLY A 71 -6.66 -13.56 2.55
CA GLY A 71 -6.56 -14.94 3.03
C GLY A 71 -7.56 -15.23 4.14
N LEU A 72 -7.75 -14.31 5.10
CA LEU A 72 -8.78 -14.42 6.13
C LEU A 72 -10.20 -14.43 5.53
N ALA A 73 -10.47 -13.62 4.51
CA ALA A 73 -11.76 -13.68 3.81
C ALA A 73 -11.97 -15.04 3.13
N LEU A 74 -10.94 -15.60 2.49
CA LEU A 74 -11.01 -16.96 1.92
C LEU A 74 -11.25 -18.03 2.99
N VAL A 75 -10.62 -17.91 4.17
CA VAL A 75 -10.90 -18.79 5.32
C VAL A 75 -12.37 -18.67 5.75
N GLY A 76 -12.93 -17.45 5.77
CA GLY A 76 -14.34 -17.23 6.06
C GLY A 76 -15.27 -17.92 5.06
N HIS A 77 -14.95 -17.85 3.77
CA HIS A 77 -15.67 -18.60 2.73
C HIS A 77 -15.54 -20.12 2.95
N ALA A 78 -14.33 -20.61 3.12
CA ALA A 78 -14.08 -22.02 3.32
C ALA A 78 -14.80 -22.54 4.58
N ALA A 79 -14.79 -21.79 5.67
CA ALA A 79 -15.49 -22.15 6.90
C ALA A 79 -17.00 -22.32 6.67
N TRP A 80 -17.64 -21.39 5.97
CA TRP A 80 -19.06 -21.50 5.65
C TRP A 80 -19.37 -22.79 4.89
N TRP A 81 -18.65 -23.06 3.80
CA TRP A 81 -18.94 -24.17 2.91
C TRP A 81 -18.48 -25.53 3.45
N MET A 82 -17.38 -25.59 4.18
CA MET A 82 -16.79 -26.87 4.63
C MET A 82 -17.28 -27.29 6.01
N LEU A 83 -17.62 -26.35 6.88
CA LEU A 83 -18.02 -26.65 8.25
C LEU A 83 -19.54 -26.74 8.45
N GLY A 84 -20.33 -26.24 7.52
CA GLY A 84 -21.80 -26.22 7.62
C GLY A 84 -22.40 -27.61 7.79
N ALA A 85 -21.91 -28.60 7.04
CA ALA A 85 -22.41 -29.98 7.13
C ALA A 85 -21.91 -30.72 8.40
N PRO A 86 -20.60 -30.70 8.76
CA PRO A 86 -20.12 -31.45 9.91
C PRO A 86 -20.39 -30.81 11.27
N LEU A 87 -20.43 -29.47 11.37
CA LEU A 87 -20.58 -28.77 12.66
C LEU A 87 -21.95 -28.13 12.85
N GLY A 88 -22.63 -27.79 11.75
CA GLY A 88 -23.89 -27.05 11.77
C GLY A 88 -23.71 -25.63 11.23
N ARG A 89 -24.85 -25.08 10.74
CA ARG A 89 -24.87 -23.78 10.05
C ARG A 89 -24.49 -22.60 10.96
N TRP A 90 -24.83 -22.67 12.24
CA TRP A 90 -24.57 -21.56 13.16
C TRP A 90 -23.09 -21.48 13.57
N GLU A 91 -22.47 -22.62 13.80
CA GLU A 91 -21.04 -22.75 14.09
C GLU A 91 -20.20 -22.32 12.87
N ALA A 92 -20.57 -22.79 11.68
CA ALA A 92 -19.93 -22.37 10.44
C ALA A 92 -20.09 -20.85 10.21
N LEU A 93 -21.27 -20.28 10.48
CA LEU A 93 -21.52 -18.84 10.41
C LEU A 93 -20.62 -18.08 11.39
N ALA A 94 -20.54 -18.53 12.65
CA ALA A 94 -19.71 -17.86 13.66
C ALA A 94 -18.22 -17.81 13.25
N VAL A 95 -17.65 -18.92 12.80
CA VAL A 95 -16.26 -18.98 12.33
C VAL A 95 -16.08 -18.08 11.10
N SER A 96 -17.02 -18.15 10.15
CA SER A 96 -17.02 -17.31 8.94
C SER A 96 -17.05 -15.82 9.28
N LEU A 97 -17.96 -15.39 10.16
CA LEU A 97 -18.08 -13.98 10.58
C LEU A 97 -16.83 -13.46 11.31
N ILE A 98 -16.20 -14.29 12.14
CA ILE A 98 -14.94 -13.93 12.79
C ILE A 98 -13.85 -13.70 11.75
N ALA A 99 -13.69 -14.60 10.78
CA ALA A 99 -12.68 -14.48 9.74
C ALA A 99 -12.90 -13.27 8.83
N PHE A 100 -14.15 -13.03 8.39
CA PHE A 100 -14.50 -11.83 7.62
C PHE A 100 -14.35 -10.54 8.44
N GLY A 101 -14.74 -10.56 9.71
CA GLY A 101 -14.57 -9.43 10.63
C GLY A 101 -13.11 -9.04 10.80
N MET A 102 -12.22 -10.02 10.98
CA MET A 102 -10.77 -9.79 11.04
C MET A 102 -10.23 -9.26 9.71
N SER A 103 -10.65 -9.83 8.57
CA SER A 103 -10.27 -9.35 7.24
C SER A 103 -10.70 -7.89 7.04
N GLY A 104 -11.98 -7.59 7.30
CA GLY A 104 -12.53 -6.24 7.19
C GLY A 104 -11.85 -5.25 8.14
N TYR A 105 -11.57 -5.64 9.38
CA TYR A 105 -10.82 -4.83 10.33
C TYR A 105 -9.42 -4.46 9.81
N LEU A 106 -8.67 -5.43 9.29
CA LEU A 106 -7.34 -5.20 8.73
C LEU A 106 -7.43 -4.24 7.54
N LEU A 107 -8.33 -4.48 6.58
CA LEU A 107 -8.51 -3.61 5.42
C LEU A 107 -8.90 -2.18 5.84
N TRP A 108 -9.85 -2.04 6.77
CA TRP A 108 -10.25 -0.73 7.30
C TRP A 108 -9.07 0.02 7.93
N ARG A 109 -8.28 -0.64 8.79
CA ARG A 109 -7.08 -0.02 9.39
C ARG A 109 -6.10 0.45 8.33
N LYS A 110 -5.90 -0.35 7.28
CA LYS A 110 -5.02 -0.02 6.16
C LYS A 110 -5.51 1.20 5.37
N PHE A 111 -6.78 1.21 4.98
CA PHE A 111 -7.35 2.30 4.18
C PHE A 111 -7.53 3.60 4.97
N THR A 112 -7.60 3.53 6.30
CA THR A 112 -7.64 4.71 7.17
C THR A 112 -6.26 5.13 7.67
N PHE A 113 -5.17 4.55 7.16
CA PHE A 113 -3.78 4.86 7.56
C PHE A 113 -3.51 4.71 9.06
N ARG A 114 -4.23 3.83 9.73
CA ARG A 114 -4.06 3.56 11.16
C ARG A 114 -3.10 2.38 11.36
N SER A 115 -2.23 2.46 12.38
CA SER A 115 -1.41 1.34 12.78
C SER A 115 -2.27 0.14 13.21
N TYR A 116 -1.79 -1.07 13.00
CA TYR A 116 -2.46 -2.31 13.39
C TYR A 116 -1.45 -3.25 14.05
N PRO A 117 -1.86 -4.04 15.05
CA PRO A 117 -0.93 -4.86 15.85
C PRO A 117 -0.06 -5.80 15.03
N LEU A 118 -0.61 -6.38 13.94
CA LEU A 118 0.15 -7.27 13.05
C LEU A 118 1.21 -6.53 12.21
N GLN A 119 1.18 -5.20 12.15
CA GLN A 119 2.14 -4.45 11.34
C GLN A 119 3.58 -4.69 11.80
N GLU A 120 3.79 -4.77 13.12
CA GLU A 120 5.12 -4.94 13.70
C GLU A 120 5.69 -6.36 13.48
N THR A 121 4.81 -7.36 13.28
CA THR A 121 5.23 -8.74 13.00
C THR A 121 5.59 -8.98 11.54
N LEU A 122 5.22 -8.05 10.64
CA LEU A 122 5.55 -8.15 9.22
C LEU A 122 7.05 -7.85 9.00
N PRO A 123 7.64 -8.36 7.90
CA PRO A 123 9.03 -8.09 7.58
C PRO A 123 9.31 -6.60 7.35
N HIS A 124 10.16 -6.04 8.19
CA HIS A 124 10.68 -4.68 8.09
C HIS A 124 12.13 -4.68 7.61
N GLY A 125 12.57 -3.54 7.12
CA GLY A 125 13.96 -3.30 6.77
C GLY A 125 14.34 -1.84 7.02
N PRO A 126 15.64 -1.51 6.94
CA PRO A 126 16.11 -0.14 7.06
C PRO A 126 15.58 0.69 5.88
N SER A 127 15.06 1.84 6.16
CA SER A 127 14.60 2.84 5.21
C SER A 127 14.99 4.23 5.73
N GLN A 128 14.85 5.27 4.92
CA GLN A 128 15.27 6.62 5.27
C GLN A 128 14.50 7.70 4.53
N ASN A 129 14.28 8.82 5.21
CA ASN A 129 13.91 10.07 4.57
C ASN A 129 15.17 10.90 4.30
N VAL A 130 15.16 11.67 3.22
CA VAL A 130 16.15 12.73 2.97
C VAL A 130 15.45 14.06 3.21
N ILE A 131 15.98 14.84 4.13
CA ILE A 131 15.42 16.12 4.57
C ILE A 131 16.45 17.20 4.24
N ALA A 132 15.99 18.29 3.62
CA ALA A 132 16.78 19.49 3.42
C ALA A 132 15.96 20.71 3.77
N THR A 133 16.60 21.73 4.32
CA THR A 133 15.94 22.98 4.72
C THR A 133 16.53 24.15 3.96
N ILE A 134 15.67 25.05 3.47
CA ILE A 134 16.06 26.33 2.93
C ILE A 134 15.79 27.35 4.03
N PRO A 135 16.83 28.00 4.61
CA PRO A 135 16.65 29.01 5.61
C PRO A 135 15.95 30.25 5.04
N PRO A 136 15.10 30.93 5.81
CA PRO A 136 14.47 32.17 5.37
C PRO A 136 15.50 33.28 5.20
N GLN A 137 15.30 34.17 4.22
CA GLN A 137 16.14 35.35 4.02
C GLN A 137 15.72 36.54 4.90
N GLY A 138 14.63 36.42 5.67
CA GLY A 138 14.09 37.45 6.54
C GLY A 138 13.13 36.89 7.58
N GLU A 139 12.16 37.70 8.01
CA GLU A 139 11.16 37.27 9.00
C GLU A 139 10.31 36.10 8.47
N VAL A 140 10.18 35.05 9.31
CA VAL A 140 9.39 33.85 8.97
C VAL A 140 7.90 34.16 9.03
N ARG A 141 7.26 34.27 7.88
CA ARG A 141 5.81 34.45 7.77
C ARG A 141 5.07 33.14 7.54
N GLN A 142 5.71 32.19 6.84
CA GLN A 142 5.10 30.92 6.47
C GLN A 142 6.16 29.83 6.36
N ARG A 143 5.80 28.60 6.70
CA ARG A 143 6.60 27.40 6.47
C ARG A 143 5.92 26.54 5.43
N VAL A 144 6.63 26.22 4.33
CA VAL A 144 6.16 25.32 3.28
C VAL A 144 6.98 24.02 3.37
N VAL A 145 6.29 22.89 3.34
CA VAL A 145 6.91 21.56 3.32
C VAL A 145 6.59 20.91 1.97
N LEU A 146 7.63 20.58 1.20
CA LEU A 146 7.50 19.82 -0.04
C LEU A 146 7.84 18.36 0.27
N VAL A 147 6.92 17.45 -0.06
CA VAL A 147 7.10 16.01 0.19
C VAL A 147 7.03 15.26 -1.13
N SER A 148 7.99 14.36 -1.35
CA SER A 148 8.01 13.47 -2.51
C SER A 148 8.48 12.08 -2.11
N HIS A 149 7.96 11.04 -2.79
CA HIS A 149 8.39 9.67 -2.58
C HIS A 149 9.76 9.39 -3.19
N LEU A 150 10.65 8.80 -2.39
CA LEU A 150 11.91 8.21 -2.88
C LEU A 150 11.72 6.76 -3.28
N ASP A 151 10.86 6.04 -2.58
CA ASP A 151 10.48 4.68 -2.93
C ASP A 151 9.51 4.66 -4.13
N SER A 152 9.47 3.55 -4.81
CA SER A 152 8.50 3.29 -5.87
C SER A 152 7.71 2.05 -5.57
N HIS A 153 6.46 2.01 -6.01
CA HIS A 153 5.70 0.77 -6.00
C HIS A 153 6.42 -0.29 -6.85
N ARG A 154 6.44 -1.53 -6.35
CA ARG A 154 6.83 -2.65 -7.19
C ARG A 154 5.84 -2.72 -8.35
N ALA A 155 6.35 -2.73 -9.58
CA ALA A 155 5.53 -2.99 -10.74
C ALA A 155 4.90 -4.38 -10.57
N VAL A 156 3.61 -4.42 -10.40
CA VAL A 156 2.86 -5.67 -10.34
C VAL A 156 2.50 -6.10 -11.75
N ILE A 157 2.41 -7.39 -11.94
CA ILE A 157 2.08 -8.01 -13.23
C ILE A 157 0.79 -7.43 -13.86
N TRP A 158 -0.13 -6.94 -13.02
CA TRP A 158 -1.37 -6.29 -13.47
C TRP A 158 -1.17 -5.05 -14.33
N TYR A 159 -0.01 -4.38 -14.22
CA TYR A 159 0.34 -3.21 -15.04
C TYR A 159 1.23 -3.56 -16.22
N ALA A 160 1.45 -4.85 -16.51
CA ALA A 160 2.31 -5.28 -17.60
C ALA A 160 1.71 -4.99 -18.99
N ASN A 161 0.38 -4.93 -19.09
CA ASN A 161 -0.33 -4.59 -20.34
C ASN A 161 -1.78 -4.15 -20.06
N ASP A 162 -2.39 -3.48 -21.03
CA ASP A 162 -3.69 -2.83 -20.90
C ASP A 162 -4.84 -3.80 -20.56
N TRP A 163 -4.80 -5.04 -21.02
CA TRP A 163 -5.86 -6.00 -20.73
C TRP A 163 -5.84 -6.44 -19.27
N LEU A 164 -4.65 -6.61 -18.69
CA LEU A 164 -4.50 -6.92 -17.26
C LEU A 164 -4.95 -5.76 -16.39
N VAL A 165 -4.65 -4.51 -16.79
CA VAL A 165 -5.15 -3.31 -16.09
C VAL A 165 -6.68 -3.31 -16.11
N ARG A 166 -7.30 -3.55 -17.26
CA ARG A 166 -8.78 -3.63 -17.38
C ARG A 166 -9.36 -4.76 -16.54
N ALA A 167 -8.76 -5.94 -16.59
CA ALA A 167 -9.19 -7.07 -15.75
C ALA A 167 -9.08 -6.73 -14.26
N TYR A 168 -7.98 -6.13 -13.82
CA TYR A 168 -7.79 -5.70 -12.44
C TYR A 168 -8.82 -4.65 -12.01
N THR A 169 -9.09 -3.64 -12.83
CA THR A 169 -10.09 -2.60 -12.51
C THR A 169 -11.52 -3.12 -12.43
N LEU A 170 -11.84 -4.17 -13.16
CA LEU A 170 -13.15 -4.83 -13.09
C LEU A 170 -13.25 -5.79 -11.89
N VAL A 171 -12.20 -6.57 -11.63
CA VAL A 171 -12.23 -7.63 -10.61
C VAL A 171 -12.00 -7.09 -9.20
N SER A 172 -11.13 -6.08 -9.02
CA SER A 172 -10.78 -5.58 -7.69
C SER A 172 -11.97 -5.04 -6.89
N PRO A 173 -12.92 -4.27 -7.47
CA PRO A 173 -14.13 -3.86 -6.74
C PRO A 173 -15.01 -5.05 -6.36
N LEU A 174 -15.13 -6.06 -7.25
CA LEU A 174 -15.92 -7.26 -6.97
C LEU A 174 -15.34 -8.05 -5.79
N VAL A 175 -14.02 -8.15 -5.68
CA VAL A 175 -13.37 -8.79 -4.53
C VAL A 175 -13.65 -8.02 -3.25
N VAL A 176 -13.53 -6.69 -3.26
CA VAL A 176 -13.81 -5.85 -2.08
C VAL A 176 -15.27 -5.97 -1.66
N TRP A 177 -16.20 -5.84 -2.61
CA TRP A 177 -17.64 -6.01 -2.32
C TRP A 177 -17.97 -7.45 -1.90
N GLY A 178 -17.27 -8.45 -2.43
CA GLY A 178 -17.41 -9.84 -2.01
C GLY A 178 -17.07 -10.05 -0.53
N VAL A 179 -16.00 -9.41 -0.03
CA VAL A 179 -15.63 -9.45 1.40
C VAL A 179 -16.74 -8.84 2.28
N VAL A 180 -17.46 -7.83 1.81
CA VAL A 180 -18.54 -7.18 2.56
C VAL A 180 -19.86 -7.93 2.42
N ALA A 181 -20.21 -8.35 1.21
CA ALA A 181 -21.51 -8.94 0.91
C ALA A 181 -21.62 -10.41 1.37
N ALA A 182 -20.54 -11.19 1.25
CA ALA A 182 -20.58 -12.61 1.58
C ALA A 182 -21.04 -12.90 3.03
N PRO A 183 -20.47 -12.26 4.08
CA PRO A 183 -20.94 -12.52 5.44
C PRO A 183 -22.40 -12.17 5.67
N LEU A 184 -22.92 -11.14 4.98
CA LEU A 184 -24.34 -10.77 5.05
C LEU A 184 -25.22 -11.82 4.38
N LEU A 185 -24.81 -12.34 3.22
CA LEU A 185 -25.51 -13.41 2.52
C LEU A 185 -25.51 -14.69 3.34
N TYR A 186 -24.39 -15.06 3.99
CA TYR A 186 -24.31 -16.23 4.85
C TYR A 186 -25.19 -16.09 6.09
N ALA A 187 -25.22 -14.91 6.71
CA ALA A 187 -26.11 -14.63 7.83
C ALA A 187 -27.59 -14.77 7.39
N LEU A 188 -27.97 -14.20 6.25
CA LEU A 188 -29.30 -14.31 5.70
C LEU A 188 -29.66 -15.77 5.41
N GLN A 189 -28.76 -16.53 4.80
CA GLN A 189 -28.95 -17.95 4.52
C GLN A 189 -29.10 -18.77 5.81
N ALA A 190 -28.31 -18.49 6.85
CA ALA A 190 -28.41 -19.17 8.13
C ALA A 190 -29.75 -18.92 8.82
N VAL A 191 -30.30 -17.70 8.74
CA VAL A 191 -31.57 -17.32 9.35
C VAL A 191 -32.76 -17.87 8.56
N THR A 192 -32.77 -17.72 7.25
CA THR A 192 -33.94 -18.06 6.42
C THR A 192 -33.98 -19.52 5.98
N GLY A 193 -32.87 -20.22 6.05
CA GLY A 193 -32.70 -21.56 5.46
C GLY A 193 -32.73 -21.55 3.93
N TRP A 194 -32.71 -20.37 3.32
CA TRP A 194 -32.71 -20.23 1.87
C TRP A 194 -31.34 -20.67 1.28
N THR A 195 -31.39 -21.66 0.40
CA THR A 195 -30.18 -22.18 -0.23
C THR A 195 -30.06 -21.62 -1.64
N VAL A 196 -29.07 -20.73 -1.88
CA VAL A 196 -28.76 -20.21 -3.22
C VAL A 196 -28.10 -21.29 -4.08
N PHE A 197 -27.41 -22.21 -3.45
CA PHE A 197 -26.73 -23.36 -4.09
C PHE A 197 -27.02 -24.58 -3.21
N GLY A 198 -28.05 -25.35 -3.53
CA GLY A 198 -28.57 -26.52 -2.82
C GLY A 198 -27.62 -27.22 -1.83
N TRP A 199 -28.02 -27.15 -0.57
CA TRP A 199 -27.68 -28.12 0.48
C TRP A 199 -28.85 -29.05 0.67
#